data_42cea1f1ed309d8a4888ab6a7643ac96
#
_entry.id   42cea1f1ed309d8a4888ab6a7643ac96
#
_cell.length_a   1.000
_cell.length_b   1.000
_cell.length_c   1.000
_cell.angle_alpha   90.00
_cell.angle_beta   90.00
_cell.angle_gamma   90.00
#
_symmetry.space_group_name_H-M   'P 1'
#
loop_
_entity.id
_entity.type
_entity.pdbx_description
1 polymer ?
#
loop_
_entity_poly.entity_id
_entity_poly.type
_entity_poly.pdbx_seq_one_letter_code
_entity_poly.pdbx_strand_id
1 'polypeptide(L)'
;TFIIVVMLSNNTVKNKLVNLPVSVDQQMIQKLATLFNANFTGISSDKITPLLISSTERAAGDTMGLAAVIASFTMETLESQQGVEAYITGENRLLSQPEFRDPDKAHKLMNYLSDVGHIIADAENGLFDDNSEVRVLIGPENIAEELKDSSVVIASYDMGDNTKGLIGVVGPTRMDYSAVAAKLSFLAAGLSKRLGAGSAPPSGMHNKLIIKGDDIIDEQ
;
A
#
# COMPACT_ATOMS: atom_id res chain seq x y z
N THR A 1 29.29 1.95 10.50
CA THR A 1 27.91 2.43 10.26
C THR A 1 27.67 2.53 8.76
N PHE A 2 26.50 2.11 8.27
CA PHE A 2 26.07 2.34 6.89
C PHE A 2 24.56 2.53 6.85
N ILE A 3 24.07 3.11 5.75
CA ILE A 3 22.65 3.39 5.54
C ILE A 3 22.14 2.49 4.42
N ILE A 4 21.06 1.74 4.68
CA ILE A 4 20.31 1.04 3.66
C ILE A 4 19.21 2.00 3.20
N VAL A 5 19.08 2.20 1.89
CA VAL A 5 18.01 2.97 1.28
C VAL A 5 17.26 2.06 0.31
N VAL A 6 15.98 1.86 0.53
CA VAL A 6 15.09 1.09 -0.35
C VAL A 6 14.16 2.08 -1.04
N MET A 7 14.11 2.02 -2.37
CA MET A 7 13.20 2.78 -3.19
C MET A 7 12.24 1.81 -3.89
N LEU A 8 10.95 2.02 -3.73
CA LEU A 8 9.89 1.23 -4.35
C LEU A 8 9.38 1.91 -5.64
N SER A 9 8.69 1.14 -6.48
CA SER A 9 8.11 1.63 -7.75
C SER A 9 7.10 2.77 -7.57
N ASN A 10 6.41 2.81 -6.44
CA ASN A 10 5.49 3.89 -6.07
C ASN A 10 6.20 5.16 -5.56
N ASN A 11 7.52 5.33 -5.80
CA ASN A 11 8.36 6.43 -5.33
C ASN A 11 8.50 6.52 -3.79
N THR A 12 8.07 5.54 -3.04
CA THR A 12 8.34 5.48 -1.60
C THR A 12 9.81 5.20 -1.35
N VAL A 13 10.45 6.01 -0.50
CA VAL A 13 11.83 5.83 -0.08
C VAL A 13 11.86 5.62 1.44
N LYS A 14 12.41 4.49 1.84
CA LYS A 14 12.68 4.18 3.26
C LYS A 14 14.18 4.05 3.47
N ASN A 15 14.65 4.49 4.64
CA ASN A 15 16.05 4.32 5.01
C ASN A 15 16.18 3.70 6.40
N LYS A 16 17.27 2.98 6.61
CA LYS A 16 17.62 2.35 7.89
C LYS A 16 19.11 2.52 8.14
N LEU A 17 19.45 3.13 9.26
CA LEU A 17 20.83 3.21 9.74
C LEU A 17 21.20 1.88 10.41
N VAL A 18 22.25 1.24 9.93
CA VAL A 18 22.77 -0.01 10.48
C VAL A 18 24.11 0.23 11.16
N ASN A 19 24.16 -0.02 12.45
CA ASN A 19 25.37 0.05 13.26
C ASN A 19 25.88 -1.37 13.52
N LEU A 20 27.10 -1.64 13.11
CA LEU A 20 27.77 -2.91 13.38
C LEU A 20 28.96 -2.69 14.32
N PRO A 21 29.25 -3.65 15.20
CA PRO A 21 30.37 -3.58 16.12
C PRO A 21 31.73 -3.76 15.42
N VAL A 22 31.73 -4.05 14.14
CA VAL A 22 32.92 -4.29 13.30
C VAL A 22 32.92 -3.36 12.09
N SER A 23 34.10 -3.01 11.59
CA SER A 23 34.23 -2.25 10.35
C SER A 23 33.88 -3.15 9.16
N VAL A 24 32.97 -2.68 8.31
CA VAL A 24 32.63 -3.37 7.07
C VAL A 24 33.41 -2.75 5.94
N ASP A 25 34.00 -3.61 5.10
CA ASP A 25 34.71 -3.17 3.91
C ASP A 25 33.75 -2.54 2.90
N GLN A 26 34.11 -1.36 2.39
CA GLN A 26 33.33 -0.64 1.39
C GLN A 26 33.10 -1.47 0.10
N GLN A 27 34.06 -2.32 -0.27
CA GLN A 27 33.93 -3.20 -1.42
C GLN A 27 32.81 -4.24 -1.17
N MET A 28 32.68 -4.77 0.04
CA MET A 28 31.60 -5.69 0.42
C MET A 28 30.23 -5.01 0.31
N ILE A 29 30.11 -3.78 0.82
CA ILE A 29 28.85 -2.99 0.71
C ILE A 29 28.48 -2.75 -0.73
N GLN A 30 29.42 -2.36 -1.59
CA GLN A 30 29.19 -2.14 -3.03
C GLN A 30 28.78 -3.43 -3.74
N LYS A 31 29.42 -4.56 -3.41
CA LYS A 31 29.09 -5.87 -3.95
C LYS A 31 27.68 -6.31 -3.58
N LEU A 32 27.30 -6.15 -2.30
CA LEU A 32 25.95 -6.42 -1.82
C LEU A 32 24.93 -5.53 -2.53
N ALA A 33 25.16 -4.23 -2.63
CA ALA A 33 24.28 -3.31 -3.33
C ALA A 33 24.07 -3.72 -4.79
N THR A 34 25.14 -4.11 -5.48
CA THR A 34 25.07 -4.57 -6.88
C THR A 34 24.24 -5.85 -7.00
N LEU A 35 24.48 -6.83 -6.14
CA LEU A 35 23.75 -8.11 -6.17
C LEU A 35 22.28 -7.94 -5.78
N PHE A 36 21.97 -7.14 -4.77
CA PHE A 36 20.59 -6.85 -4.42
C PHE A 36 19.86 -6.10 -5.53
N ASN A 37 20.49 -5.08 -6.13
CA ASN A 37 19.89 -4.39 -7.26
C ASN A 37 19.67 -5.32 -8.46
N ALA A 38 20.57 -6.25 -8.74
CA ALA A 38 20.42 -7.19 -9.84
C ALA A 38 19.32 -8.23 -9.59
N ASN A 39 19.17 -8.69 -8.35
CA ASN A 39 18.29 -9.80 -8.02
C ASN A 39 16.89 -9.34 -7.53
N PHE A 40 16.77 -8.12 -6.99
CA PHE A 40 15.55 -7.65 -6.36
C PHE A 40 14.86 -6.48 -7.10
N THR A 41 15.50 -5.87 -8.08
CA THR A 41 14.87 -4.80 -8.86
C THR A 41 13.73 -5.35 -9.73
N GLY A 42 12.55 -4.75 -9.61
CA GLY A 42 11.37 -5.14 -10.38
C GLY A 42 10.73 -6.46 -9.93
N ILE A 43 11.13 -7.00 -8.78
CA ILE A 43 10.54 -8.21 -8.20
C ILE A 43 9.43 -7.83 -7.22
N SER A 44 8.30 -8.50 -7.31
CA SER A 44 7.19 -8.42 -6.36
C SER A 44 7.54 -9.15 -5.05
N SER A 45 6.96 -8.71 -3.93
CA SER A 45 7.25 -9.23 -2.57
C SER A 45 7.07 -10.74 -2.44
N ASP A 46 6.06 -11.31 -3.11
CA ASP A 46 5.75 -12.75 -3.12
C ASP A 46 6.87 -13.61 -3.74
N LYS A 47 7.72 -13.01 -4.58
CA LYS A 47 8.86 -13.68 -5.23
C LYS A 47 10.17 -13.56 -4.46
N ILE A 48 10.20 -12.77 -3.40
CA ILE A 48 11.36 -12.67 -2.51
C ILE A 48 11.36 -13.85 -1.54
N THR A 49 11.93 -14.95 -1.99
CA THR A 49 11.97 -16.21 -1.24
C THR A 49 13.24 -16.32 -0.39
N PRO A 50 13.21 -17.13 0.70
CA PRO A 50 14.44 -17.45 1.47
C PRO A 50 15.57 -18.01 0.61
N LEU A 51 15.22 -18.73 -0.46
CA LEU A 51 16.21 -19.25 -1.41
C LEU A 51 16.92 -18.14 -2.19
N LEU A 52 16.18 -17.12 -2.63
CA LEU A 52 16.74 -15.96 -3.32
C LEU A 52 17.68 -15.19 -2.40
N ILE A 53 17.28 -14.98 -1.14
CA ILE A 53 18.10 -14.31 -0.11
C ILE A 53 19.39 -15.09 0.11
N SER A 54 19.30 -16.39 0.41
CA SER A 54 20.47 -17.23 0.68
C SER A 54 21.41 -17.42 -0.53
N SER A 55 20.87 -17.37 -1.75
CA SER A 55 21.71 -17.39 -2.96
C SER A 55 22.46 -16.08 -3.14
N THR A 56 21.84 -14.94 -2.83
CA THR A 56 22.45 -13.62 -2.88
C THR A 56 23.55 -13.48 -1.82
N GLU A 57 23.29 -13.97 -0.60
CA GLU A 57 24.26 -14.02 0.51
C GLU A 57 25.51 -14.82 0.12
N ARG A 58 25.33 -16.00 -0.46
CA ARG A 58 26.45 -16.85 -0.95
C ARG A 58 27.22 -16.18 -2.08
N ALA A 59 26.53 -15.57 -3.03
CA ALA A 59 27.18 -14.88 -4.15
C ALA A 59 27.97 -13.64 -3.69
N ALA A 60 27.51 -12.97 -2.63
CA ALA A 60 28.25 -11.88 -2.00
C ALA A 60 29.51 -12.37 -1.26
N GLY A 61 29.52 -13.60 -0.76
CA GLY A 61 30.48 -14.10 0.19
C GLY A 61 30.34 -13.43 1.55
N ASP A 62 29.09 -13.08 1.91
CA ASP A 62 28.77 -12.40 3.15
C ASP A 62 28.85 -13.37 4.33
N THR A 63 29.84 -13.16 5.20
CA THR A 63 30.06 -13.93 6.44
C THR A 63 29.53 -13.19 7.66
N MET A 64 29.02 -11.96 7.49
CA MET A 64 28.55 -11.10 8.59
C MET A 64 27.02 -11.03 8.70
N GLY A 65 26.30 -11.66 7.79
CA GLY A 65 24.84 -11.62 7.76
C GLY A 65 24.24 -10.30 7.28
N LEU A 66 25.02 -9.49 6.58
CA LEU A 66 24.55 -8.18 6.05
C LEU A 66 23.44 -8.37 5.02
N ALA A 67 23.52 -9.40 4.20
CA ALA A 67 22.51 -9.75 3.21
C ALA A 67 21.16 -10.04 3.90
N ALA A 68 21.16 -10.75 5.02
CA ALA A 68 19.96 -11.00 5.80
C ALA A 68 19.35 -9.71 6.38
N VAL A 69 20.18 -8.79 6.88
CA VAL A 69 19.73 -7.49 7.38
C VAL A 69 19.10 -6.64 6.26
N ILE A 70 19.72 -6.61 5.08
CA ILE A 70 19.22 -5.87 3.93
C ILE A 70 17.90 -6.49 3.45
N ALA A 71 17.83 -7.82 3.33
CA ALA A 71 16.64 -8.54 2.92
C ALA A 71 15.47 -8.32 3.90
N SER A 72 15.74 -8.44 5.20
CA SER A 72 14.73 -8.21 6.24
C SER A 72 14.17 -6.79 6.19
N PHE A 73 15.01 -5.78 6.02
CA PHE A 73 14.56 -4.40 5.89
C PHE A 73 13.78 -4.16 4.58
N THR A 74 14.20 -4.81 3.49
CA THR A 74 13.47 -4.75 2.23
C THR A 74 12.08 -5.36 2.36
N MET A 75 11.96 -6.54 3.00
CA MET A 75 10.67 -7.18 3.27
C MET A 75 9.79 -6.32 4.18
N GLU A 76 10.33 -5.82 5.30
CA GLU A 76 9.64 -4.90 6.20
C GLU A 76 9.11 -3.65 5.46
N THR A 77 9.91 -3.11 4.53
CA THR A 77 9.51 -1.97 3.71
C THR A 77 8.38 -2.33 2.75
N LEU A 78 8.45 -3.50 2.12
CA LEU A 78 7.40 -3.98 1.20
C LEU A 78 6.10 -4.29 1.95
N GLU A 79 6.18 -4.94 3.10
CA GLU A 79 5.03 -5.24 3.95
C GLU A 79 4.36 -3.96 4.49
N SER A 80 5.16 -2.96 4.88
CA SER A 80 4.64 -1.66 5.33
C SER A 80 3.93 -0.88 4.22
N GLN A 81 4.15 -1.23 2.96
CA GLN A 81 3.48 -0.64 1.79
C GLN A 81 2.25 -1.42 1.34
N GLN A 82 2.04 -2.62 1.87
CA GLN A 82 0.78 -3.35 1.70
C GLN A 82 -0.33 -2.77 2.59
N GLY A 83 0.01 -1.81 3.45
CA GLY A 83 -0.97 -1.04 4.21
C GLY A 83 -1.81 -0.18 3.26
N VAL A 84 -3.05 -0.56 3.06
CA VAL A 84 -4.01 0.29 2.37
C VAL A 84 -4.28 1.49 3.27
N GLU A 85 -3.98 2.69 2.77
CA GLU A 85 -4.38 3.92 3.44
C GLU A 85 -5.84 4.20 3.11
N ALA A 86 -6.70 4.30 4.12
CA ALA A 86 -8.07 4.74 3.95
C ALA A 86 -8.32 6.03 4.71
N TYR A 87 -9.01 6.93 4.06
CA TYR A 87 -9.44 8.20 4.62
C TYR A 87 -10.96 8.22 4.67
N ILE A 88 -11.50 8.39 5.88
CA ILE A 88 -12.94 8.49 6.10
C ILE A 88 -13.26 9.91 6.56
N THR A 89 -14.34 10.47 6.05
CA THR A 89 -14.83 11.79 6.43
C THR A 89 -16.34 11.88 6.28
N GLY A 90 -16.97 12.75 7.07
CA GLY A 90 -18.40 12.97 6.99
C GLY A 90 -19.22 12.18 8.01
N GLU A 91 -18.60 11.54 8.99
CA GLU A 91 -19.24 10.73 10.03
C GLU A 91 -20.35 11.49 10.75
N ASN A 92 -20.13 12.76 11.08
CA ASN A 92 -21.13 13.62 11.73
C ASN A 92 -22.39 13.79 10.88
N ARG A 93 -22.26 13.83 9.55
CA ARG A 93 -23.41 13.94 8.63
C ARG A 93 -24.17 12.62 8.55
N LEU A 94 -23.44 11.51 8.58
CA LEU A 94 -24.03 10.18 8.58
C LEU A 94 -24.84 9.97 9.86
N LEU A 95 -24.27 10.23 11.03
CA LEU A 95 -24.92 10.11 12.34
C LEU A 95 -26.10 11.07 12.52
N SER A 96 -26.17 12.16 11.78
CA SER A 96 -27.31 13.07 11.80
C SER A 96 -28.56 12.53 11.10
N GLN A 97 -28.43 11.47 10.31
CA GLN A 97 -29.55 10.85 9.61
C GLN A 97 -30.48 10.09 10.59
N PRO A 98 -31.81 10.10 10.34
CA PRO A 98 -32.77 9.46 11.24
C PRO A 98 -32.52 7.97 11.48
N GLU A 99 -31.98 7.27 10.49
CA GLU A 99 -31.67 5.84 10.51
C GLU A 99 -30.61 5.48 11.55
N PHE A 100 -29.71 6.40 11.87
CA PHE A 100 -28.59 6.23 12.79
C PHE A 100 -28.82 6.91 14.16
N ARG A 101 -30.07 7.22 14.50
CA ARG A 101 -30.43 7.75 15.84
C ARG A 101 -30.34 6.69 16.95
N ASP A 102 -30.38 5.41 16.58
CA ASP A 102 -30.16 4.32 17.53
C ASP A 102 -28.65 4.28 17.88
N PRO A 103 -28.29 4.49 19.16
CA PRO A 103 -26.90 4.57 19.58
C PRO A 103 -26.11 3.25 19.31
N ASP A 104 -26.78 2.09 19.45
CA ASP A 104 -26.13 0.80 19.26
C ASP A 104 -25.79 0.58 17.78
N LYS A 105 -26.69 0.96 16.87
CA LYS A 105 -26.45 0.92 15.43
C LYS A 105 -25.36 1.91 15.00
N ALA A 106 -25.43 3.12 15.51
CA ALA A 106 -24.43 4.15 15.26
C ALA A 106 -23.03 3.70 15.73
N HIS A 107 -22.93 3.12 16.92
CA HIS A 107 -21.67 2.63 17.47
C HIS A 107 -21.08 1.48 16.64
N LYS A 108 -21.90 0.48 16.24
CA LYS A 108 -21.45 -0.61 15.38
C LYS A 108 -20.92 -0.10 14.05
N LEU A 109 -21.66 0.80 13.40
CA LEU A 109 -21.24 1.40 12.13
C LEU A 109 -19.92 2.18 12.27
N MET A 110 -19.77 2.98 13.35
CA MET A 110 -18.54 3.73 13.58
C MET A 110 -17.35 2.83 13.86
N ASN A 111 -17.53 1.76 14.63
CA ASN A 111 -16.47 0.79 14.88
C ASN A 111 -16.01 0.13 13.57
N TYR A 112 -16.95 -0.29 12.72
CA TYR A 112 -16.63 -0.87 11.41
C TYR A 112 -15.85 0.13 10.52
N LEU A 113 -16.34 1.37 10.42
CA LEU A 113 -15.69 2.40 9.61
C LEU A 113 -14.32 2.81 10.16
N SER A 114 -14.08 2.67 11.47
CA SER A 114 -12.78 2.97 12.09
C SER A 114 -11.75 1.87 11.85
N ASP A 115 -12.17 0.66 11.48
CA ASP A 115 -11.28 -0.46 11.18
C ASP A 115 -11.10 -0.62 9.67
N VAL A 116 -10.09 0.08 9.16
CA VAL A 116 -9.71 0.05 7.74
C VAL A 116 -9.41 -1.36 7.25
N GLY A 117 -8.88 -2.23 8.11
CA GLY A 117 -8.54 -3.61 7.76
C GLY A 117 -9.76 -4.42 7.35
N HIS A 118 -10.89 -4.26 8.05
CA HIS A 118 -12.14 -4.91 7.68
C HIS A 118 -12.69 -4.40 6.34
N ILE A 119 -12.67 -3.08 6.11
CA ILE A 119 -13.14 -2.48 4.85
C ILE A 119 -12.34 -3.02 3.66
N ILE A 120 -11.03 -3.21 3.82
CA ILE A 120 -10.16 -3.77 2.79
C ILE A 120 -10.48 -5.23 2.55
N ALA A 121 -10.55 -6.03 3.62
CA ALA A 121 -10.85 -7.45 3.51
C ALA A 121 -12.20 -7.70 2.81
N ASP A 122 -13.22 -6.91 3.12
CA ASP A 122 -14.52 -6.98 2.47
C ASP A 122 -14.43 -6.53 0.99
N ALA A 123 -13.59 -5.54 0.69
CA ALA A 123 -13.32 -5.10 -0.67
C ALA A 123 -12.64 -6.20 -1.51
N GLU A 124 -11.67 -6.91 -0.94
CA GLU A 124 -10.97 -8.02 -1.59
C GLU A 124 -11.86 -9.26 -1.75
N ASN A 125 -12.73 -9.54 -0.77
CA ASN A 125 -13.59 -10.74 -0.74
C ASN A 125 -14.84 -10.68 -1.62
N GLY A 126 -14.96 -9.72 -2.52
CA GLY A 126 -16.04 -9.74 -3.51
C GLY A 126 -16.84 -8.45 -3.67
N LEU A 127 -16.41 -7.35 -3.07
CA LEU A 127 -16.97 -6.04 -3.36
C LEU A 127 -16.64 -5.57 -4.79
N PHE A 128 -15.64 -6.19 -5.44
CA PHE A 128 -15.23 -5.83 -6.79
C PHE A 128 -15.22 -7.04 -7.70
N ASP A 129 -16.20 -7.08 -8.58
CA ASP A 129 -16.13 -7.87 -9.82
C ASP A 129 -15.30 -7.03 -10.82
N ASP A 130 -14.33 -7.63 -11.49
CA ASP A 130 -13.37 -6.94 -12.38
C ASP A 130 -14.03 -6.16 -13.53
N ASN A 131 -15.34 -6.31 -13.72
CA ASN A 131 -16.09 -5.73 -14.83
C ASN A 131 -16.97 -4.51 -14.47
N SER A 132 -17.13 -4.13 -13.19
CA SER A 132 -18.00 -3.02 -12.83
C SER A 132 -17.23 -1.82 -12.33
N GLU A 133 -17.32 -0.69 -13.05
CA GLU A 133 -16.72 0.58 -12.64
C GLU A 133 -17.33 1.14 -11.35
N VAL A 134 -18.62 0.87 -11.10
CA VAL A 134 -19.35 1.32 -9.90
C VAL A 134 -20.22 0.18 -9.40
N ARG A 135 -20.20 -0.03 -8.09
CA ARG A 135 -21.06 -1.01 -7.40
C ARG A 135 -21.93 -0.33 -6.35
N VAL A 136 -23.16 -0.77 -6.25
CA VAL A 136 -24.15 -0.31 -5.27
C VAL A 136 -24.59 -1.51 -4.44
N LEU A 137 -24.47 -1.42 -3.12
CA LEU A 137 -24.92 -2.43 -2.17
C LEU A 137 -25.93 -1.79 -1.21
N ILE A 138 -27.12 -2.36 -1.12
CA ILE A 138 -28.25 -1.79 -0.39
C ILE A 138 -28.64 -2.71 0.76
N GLY A 139 -28.53 -2.21 1.99
CA GLY A 139 -28.97 -2.92 3.17
C GLY A 139 -28.36 -4.32 3.28
N PRO A 140 -29.17 -5.41 3.28
CA PRO A 140 -28.66 -6.78 3.42
C PRO A 140 -27.75 -7.29 2.31
N GLU A 141 -27.58 -6.54 1.21
CA GLU A 141 -26.61 -6.87 0.16
C GLU A 141 -25.16 -6.62 0.62
N ASN A 142 -24.97 -5.82 1.68
CA ASN A 142 -23.66 -5.60 2.27
C ASN A 142 -23.16 -6.88 2.94
N ILE A 143 -21.85 -7.15 2.79
CA ILE A 143 -21.20 -8.32 3.39
C ILE A 143 -21.15 -8.15 4.91
N ALA A 144 -20.76 -6.97 5.39
CA ALA A 144 -20.67 -6.67 6.81
C ALA A 144 -22.05 -6.48 7.46
N GLU A 145 -22.24 -7.14 8.60
CA GLU A 145 -23.46 -7.05 9.41
C GLU A 145 -23.76 -5.61 9.86
N GLU A 146 -22.70 -4.86 10.14
CA GLU A 146 -22.73 -3.47 10.58
C GLU A 146 -23.29 -2.52 9.53
N LEU A 147 -23.22 -2.91 8.26
CA LEU A 147 -23.70 -2.14 7.11
C LEU A 147 -25.12 -2.50 6.65
N LYS A 148 -25.78 -3.47 7.28
CA LYS A 148 -27.12 -3.95 6.85
C LYS A 148 -28.22 -2.91 6.88
N ASP A 149 -28.08 -1.88 7.72
CA ASP A 149 -29.01 -0.74 7.77
C ASP A 149 -28.52 0.45 6.91
N SER A 150 -27.44 0.25 6.16
CA SER A 150 -26.78 1.27 5.35
C SER A 150 -26.75 0.86 3.87
N SER A 151 -26.44 1.80 3.00
CA SER A 151 -26.09 1.53 1.62
C SER A 151 -24.69 2.03 1.33
N VAL A 152 -23.99 1.28 0.51
CA VAL A 152 -22.62 1.57 0.09
C VAL A 152 -22.58 1.69 -1.43
N VAL A 153 -22.01 2.77 -1.93
CA VAL A 153 -21.73 2.95 -3.35
C VAL A 153 -20.24 3.12 -3.50
N ILE A 154 -19.59 2.27 -4.29
CA ILE A 154 -18.14 2.23 -4.44
C ILE A 154 -17.79 2.30 -5.92
N ALA A 155 -16.73 3.03 -6.25
CA ALA A 155 -16.10 3.05 -7.56
C ALA A 155 -14.61 2.74 -7.43
N SER A 156 -14.06 2.00 -8.37
CA SER A 156 -12.62 1.77 -8.49
C SER A 156 -11.99 2.76 -9.44
N TYR A 157 -10.74 3.14 -9.18
CA TYR A 157 -9.94 3.97 -10.08
C TYR A 157 -8.51 3.43 -10.20
N ASP A 158 -7.92 3.65 -11.37
CA ASP A 158 -6.55 3.22 -11.67
C ASP A 158 -5.54 4.22 -11.06
N MET A 159 -4.56 3.69 -10.34
CA MET A 159 -3.44 4.46 -9.76
C MET A 159 -2.13 4.26 -10.53
N GLY A 160 -2.13 3.47 -11.60
CA GLY A 160 -0.92 3.03 -12.30
C GLY A 160 -0.29 1.79 -11.69
N ASP A 161 0.70 1.22 -12.38
CA ASP A 161 1.47 0.05 -11.92
C ASP A 161 0.61 -1.14 -11.44
N ASN A 162 -0.52 -1.37 -12.10
CA ASN A 162 -1.50 -2.41 -11.74
C ASN A 162 -2.11 -2.24 -10.33
N THR A 163 -2.06 -1.02 -9.78
CA THR A 163 -2.64 -0.67 -8.49
C THR A 163 -3.99 0.02 -8.70
N LYS A 164 -5.00 -0.41 -7.95
CA LYS A 164 -6.34 0.20 -7.95
C LYS A 164 -6.60 0.90 -6.62
N GLY A 165 -7.23 2.05 -6.69
CA GLY A 165 -7.78 2.73 -5.53
C GLY A 165 -9.30 2.61 -5.52
N LEU A 166 -9.90 2.84 -4.36
CA LEU A 166 -11.34 2.79 -4.15
C LEU A 166 -11.84 4.13 -3.62
N ILE A 167 -12.97 4.58 -4.13
CA ILE A 167 -13.70 5.73 -3.60
C ILE A 167 -15.14 5.31 -3.34
N GLY A 168 -15.69 5.64 -2.17
CA GLY A 168 -17.03 5.21 -1.83
C GLY A 168 -17.80 6.22 -1.00
N VAL A 169 -19.10 5.99 -0.93
CA VAL A 169 -20.05 6.71 -0.07
C VAL A 169 -20.86 5.70 0.71
N VAL A 170 -20.94 5.91 2.02
CA VAL A 170 -21.84 5.19 2.93
C VAL A 170 -22.98 6.13 3.30
N GLY A 171 -24.19 5.63 3.28
CA GLY A 171 -25.37 6.43 3.61
C GLY A 171 -26.60 5.58 3.94
N PRO A 172 -27.75 6.22 4.20
CA PRO A 172 -29.01 5.51 4.46
C PRO A 172 -29.51 4.78 3.23
N THR A 173 -30.33 3.75 3.41
CA THR A 173 -30.91 2.95 2.32
C THR A 173 -31.83 3.74 1.36
N ARG A 174 -32.17 4.99 1.69
CA ARG A 174 -32.99 5.90 0.88
C ARG A 174 -32.18 6.93 0.08
N MET A 175 -30.93 6.60 -0.29
CA MET A 175 -30.10 7.50 -1.12
C MET A 175 -30.62 7.60 -2.57
N ASP A 176 -30.30 8.72 -3.20
CA ASP A 176 -30.36 8.82 -4.67
C ASP A 176 -29.15 8.11 -5.30
N TYR A 177 -29.28 6.81 -5.50
CA TYR A 177 -28.22 5.95 -6.00
C TYR A 177 -27.71 6.39 -7.37
N SER A 178 -28.60 6.83 -8.26
CA SER A 178 -28.25 7.25 -9.61
C SER A 178 -27.35 8.47 -9.59
N ALA A 179 -27.70 9.46 -8.77
CA ALA A 179 -26.89 10.68 -8.63
C ALA A 179 -25.56 10.41 -7.94
N VAL A 180 -25.53 9.53 -6.92
CA VAL A 180 -24.30 9.16 -6.21
C VAL A 180 -23.38 8.37 -7.11
N ALA A 181 -23.89 7.34 -7.80
CA ALA A 181 -23.11 6.51 -8.72
C ALA A 181 -22.51 7.34 -9.86
N ALA A 182 -23.29 8.24 -10.48
CA ALA A 182 -22.79 9.11 -11.53
C ALA A 182 -21.65 10.04 -11.05
N LYS A 183 -21.77 10.59 -9.84
CA LYS A 183 -20.72 11.44 -9.26
C LYS A 183 -19.46 10.64 -8.95
N LEU A 184 -19.61 9.43 -8.37
CA LEU A 184 -18.46 8.57 -8.06
C LEU A 184 -17.76 8.10 -9.33
N SER A 185 -18.51 7.68 -10.36
CA SER A 185 -17.93 7.31 -11.67
C SER A 185 -17.14 8.48 -12.28
N PHE A 186 -17.70 9.68 -12.25
CA PHE A 186 -17.00 10.87 -12.74
C PHE A 186 -15.71 11.16 -11.96
N LEU A 187 -15.75 11.06 -10.63
CA LEU A 187 -14.58 11.24 -9.77
C LEU A 187 -13.52 10.14 -10.00
N ALA A 188 -13.94 8.89 -10.07
CA ALA A 188 -13.06 7.75 -10.33
C ALA A 188 -12.34 7.88 -11.68
N ALA A 189 -13.06 8.24 -12.74
CA ALA A 189 -12.48 8.52 -14.05
C ALA A 189 -11.48 9.69 -14.01
N GLY A 190 -11.79 10.75 -13.26
CA GLY A 190 -10.89 11.89 -13.05
C GLY A 190 -9.63 11.52 -12.30
N LEU A 191 -9.72 10.66 -11.27
CA LEU A 191 -8.59 10.13 -10.51
C LEU A 191 -7.74 9.21 -11.38
N SER A 192 -8.34 8.26 -12.10
CA SER A 192 -7.62 7.37 -13.04
C SER A 192 -6.83 8.15 -14.07
N LYS A 193 -7.41 9.22 -14.62
CA LYS A 193 -6.71 10.08 -15.60
C LYS A 193 -5.51 10.82 -15.00
N ARG A 194 -5.57 11.19 -13.71
CA ARG A 194 -4.50 11.94 -13.04
C ARG A 194 -3.42 11.06 -12.45
N LEU A 195 -3.78 9.90 -11.95
CA LEU A 195 -2.89 8.98 -11.24
C LEU A 195 -2.40 7.86 -12.16
N GLY A 196 -3.28 7.27 -12.96
CA GLY A 196 -2.95 6.17 -13.87
C GLY A 196 -2.12 6.57 -15.09
N ALA A 197 -2.33 7.79 -15.63
CA ALA A 197 -1.59 8.27 -16.81
C ALA A 197 -0.31 9.06 -16.48
N GLY A 198 -0.04 9.33 -15.20
CA GLY A 198 1.02 10.24 -14.76
C GLY A 198 2.28 9.58 -14.22
N SER A 199 2.28 8.29 -14.03
CA SER A 199 3.42 7.57 -13.42
C SER A 199 4.10 6.59 -14.36
N ALA A 200 4.24 6.90 -15.64
CA ALA A 200 5.39 6.32 -16.33
C ALA A 200 6.63 6.97 -15.67
N PRO A 201 7.38 6.25 -14.82
CA PRO A 201 8.66 6.77 -14.37
C PRO A 201 9.48 7.03 -15.64
N PRO A 202 10.31 8.08 -15.68
CA PRO A 202 11.22 8.25 -16.78
C PRO A 202 11.93 6.91 -16.99
N SER A 203 11.89 6.39 -18.21
CA SER A 203 12.40 5.08 -18.58
C SER A 203 13.77 4.87 -17.97
N GLY A 204 13.87 4.08 -16.91
CA GLY A 204 15.09 3.84 -16.16
C GLY A 204 14.97 3.82 -14.62
N MET A 205 13.85 4.23 -14.02
CA MET A 205 13.67 4.09 -12.56
C MET A 205 12.94 2.79 -12.24
N HIS A 206 13.70 1.73 -12.20
CA HIS A 206 13.29 0.47 -11.56
C HIS A 206 13.62 0.55 -10.06
N ASN A 207 12.96 -0.25 -9.23
CA ASN A 207 13.29 -0.39 -7.81
C ASN A 207 14.81 -0.52 -7.65
N LYS A 208 15.43 0.45 -6.99
CA LYS A 208 16.88 0.50 -6.81
C LYS A 208 17.22 0.53 -5.35
N LEU A 209 18.00 -0.44 -4.91
CA LEU A 209 18.59 -0.45 -3.58
C LEU A 209 19.88 0.39 -3.61
N ILE A 210 19.96 1.40 -2.77
CA ILE A 210 21.16 2.24 -2.60
C ILE A 210 21.71 2.02 -1.19
N ILE A 211 22.95 1.53 -1.13
CA ILE A 211 23.69 1.39 0.13
C ILE A 211 24.85 2.37 0.07
N LYS A 212 24.93 3.30 1.01
CA LYS A 212 26.05 4.24 1.15
C LYS A 212 26.79 3.96 2.46
N GLY A 213 28.10 3.90 2.41
CA GLY A 213 28.97 4.01 3.58
C GLY A 213 29.27 5.48 3.85
N ASP A 214 29.40 5.85 5.12
CA ASP A 214 29.86 7.19 5.53
C ASP A 214 31.33 7.35 5.12
N ASP A 215 31.60 8.25 4.20
CA ASP A 215 32.94 8.82 4.04
C ASP A 215 33.15 9.73 5.24
N ILE A 216 34.05 9.34 6.13
CA ILE A 216 34.58 10.23 7.18
C ILE A 216 35.25 11.38 6.44
N ILE A 217 34.64 12.55 6.47
CA ILE A 217 35.29 13.79 6.04
C ILE A 217 36.36 14.06 7.11
N ASP A 218 37.60 13.69 6.83
CA ASP A 218 38.74 14.23 7.52
C ASP A 218 38.87 15.70 7.13
N GLU A 219 38.36 16.60 7.98
CA GLU A 219 38.76 18.00 7.96
C GLU A 219 40.17 18.10 8.48
N GLN A 220 41.09 18.44 7.61
CA GLN A 220 42.36 19.05 7.95
C GLN A 220 42.23 20.57 7.94
#